data_12dd4b39bc3d60675fd58529235647f1
#
_entry.id   12dd4b39bc3d60675fd58529235647f1
#
_cell.length_a   1.000
_cell.length_b   1.000
_cell.length_c   1.000
_cell.angle_alpha   90.00
_cell.angle_beta   90.00
_cell.angle_gamma   90.00
#
_symmetry.space_group_name_H-M   'P 1'
#
loop_
_entity.id
_entity.type
_entity.pdbx_description
1 polymer ?
#
loop_
_entity_poly.entity_id
_entity_poly.type
_entity_poly.pdbx_seq_one_letter_code
_entity_poly.pdbx_strand_id
1 'polypeptide(L)'
;MPVNPSEITPEKIYKRRRTFVAAGLGVLAVPLLDQAYGLLQPKQAQKDLLLDPLALETTIQGQPLVASAYDTITGYNNYYEFGTGKEDPAQADKTLITSPWSVEIGGEGADKPGIYDIAELKGEHAIENHLYRFRCVEAWSMVIPWNGIKLAEVIKSAAPNSKAKFVRFTTLNDAQQMPNAGWAGGPYVEGLTIDEAMNPLTLLSTGIYDQPLEQQNGAPIRLVVPWKYGFKYAKSIIKIELVEQVPQTTWWLQNQREYGFYANVNPRFDHPRWSQATERVIGQLGRKPTLLYNGYGAEVAHMYPDLDNRLYFY
;
A
#
# COMPACT_ATOMS: atom_id res chain seq x y z
N MET A 1 22.31 7.23 -22.63
CA MET A 1 22.17 7.29 -21.18
C MET A 1 22.09 5.87 -20.68
N PRO A 2 22.82 5.46 -19.65
CA PRO A 2 22.74 4.10 -19.15
C PRO A 2 21.35 3.86 -18.53
N VAL A 3 20.76 2.72 -18.86
CA VAL A 3 19.46 2.25 -18.36
C VAL A 3 19.61 1.90 -16.87
N ASN A 4 18.71 2.40 -16.04
CA ASN A 4 18.77 2.18 -14.59
C ASN A 4 18.48 0.70 -14.28
N PRO A 5 19.19 0.01 -13.36
CA PRO A 5 19.00 -1.41 -13.05
C PRO A 5 17.59 -1.80 -12.61
N SER A 6 16.80 -0.86 -12.09
CA SER A 6 15.38 -1.06 -11.75
C SER A 6 14.46 -1.19 -12.97
N GLU A 7 14.95 -0.92 -14.17
CA GLU A 7 14.17 -0.97 -15.42
C GLU A 7 14.22 -2.34 -16.11
N ILE A 8 15.04 -3.26 -15.61
CA ILE A 8 15.27 -4.55 -16.24
C ILE A 8 14.69 -5.66 -15.37
N THR A 9 13.64 -6.32 -15.85
CA THR A 9 13.23 -7.61 -15.28
C THR A 9 14.43 -8.55 -15.39
N PRO A 10 14.95 -9.11 -14.29
CA PRO A 10 16.11 -9.99 -14.32
C PRO A 10 15.93 -11.10 -15.36
N GLU A 11 16.96 -11.35 -16.17
CA GLU A 11 16.95 -12.30 -17.27
C GLU A 11 16.51 -13.72 -16.86
N LYS A 12 16.77 -14.13 -15.61
CA LYS A 12 16.29 -15.38 -15.01
C LYS A 12 14.76 -15.46 -14.91
N ILE A 13 14.09 -14.34 -14.67
CA ILE A 13 12.62 -14.28 -14.60
C ILE A 13 12.04 -14.31 -16.01
N TYR A 14 12.67 -13.64 -16.96
CA TYR A 14 12.25 -13.64 -18.36
C TYR A 14 12.42 -15.01 -19.02
N LYS A 15 13.51 -15.73 -18.75
CA LYS A 15 13.74 -17.08 -19.26
C LYS A 15 12.81 -18.14 -18.69
N ARG A 16 12.38 -18.03 -17.43
CA ARG A 16 11.37 -18.93 -16.84
C ARG A 16 10.00 -18.80 -17.49
N ARG A 17 9.60 -17.64 -18.00
CA ARG A 17 8.35 -17.48 -18.74
C ARG A 17 8.28 -18.30 -20.03
N ARG A 18 9.40 -18.51 -20.72
CA ARG A 18 9.45 -19.31 -21.95
C ARG A 18 9.29 -20.81 -21.70
N THR A 19 9.71 -21.32 -20.57
CA THR A 19 9.61 -22.75 -20.21
C THR A 19 8.16 -23.15 -19.88
N PHE A 20 7.35 -22.24 -19.35
CA PHE A 20 5.93 -22.50 -19.07
C PHE A 20 5.05 -22.50 -20.33
N VAL A 21 5.43 -21.83 -21.41
CA VAL A 21 4.68 -21.80 -22.66
C VAL A 21 4.94 -23.02 -23.54
N ALA A 22 6.07 -23.72 -23.36
CA ALA A 22 6.44 -24.89 -24.15
C ALA A 22 5.90 -26.23 -23.62
N ALA A 23 5.33 -26.26 -22.42
CA ALA A 23 4.78 -27.47 -21.78
C ALA A 23 3.25 -27.66 -21.97
N GLY A 24 2.60 -26.86 -22.79
CA GLY A 24 1.14 -26.78 -22.96
C GLY A 24 0.57 -27.57 -24.14
N LEU A 25 1.16 -28.71 -24.54
CA LEU A 25 0.53 -29.62 -25.52
C LEU A 25 0.65 -31.06 -25.05
N GLY A 26 -0.35 -31.53 -24.30
CA GLY A 26 -0.51 -32.93 -23.92
C GLY A 26 -1.86 -33.14 -23.24
N VAL A 27 -2.91 -33.26 -24.04
CA VAL A 27 -4.26 -33.65 -23.60
C VAL A 27 -4.28 -35.14 -23.29
N LEU A 28 -4.75 -35.50 -22.10
CA LEU A 28 -5.36 -36.74 -21.62
C LEU A 28 -4.73 -37.24 -20.31
N ALA A 29 -5.20 -36.69 -19.17
CA ALA A 29 -5.28 -37.40 -17.87
C ALA A 29 -5.90 -36.47 -16.77
N VAL A 30 -7.20 -36.26 -16.80
CA VAL A 30 -7.90 -35.29 -15.94
C VAL A 30 -8.50 -35.88 -14.66
N PRO A 31 -8.45 -37.13 -14.24
CA PRO A 31 -8.94 -37.43 -12.89
C PRO A 31 -7.87 -37.73 -11.82
N LEU A 32 -6.57 -37.71 -12.11
CA LEU A 32 -5.52 -37.99 -11.11
C LEU A 32 -4.76 -36.74 -10.63
N LEU A 33 -4.94 -35.62 -11.29
CA LEU A 33 -4.27 -34.35 -10.92
C LEU A 33 -4.94 -33.61 -9.76
N ASP A 34 -6.24 -33.78 -9.58
CA ASP A 34 -6.94 -33.13 -8.44
C ASP A 34 -6.53 -33.70 -7.08
N GLN A 35 -6.21 -35.00 -7.00
CA GLN A 35 -5.69 -35.58 -5.74
C GLN A 35 -4.23 -35.25 -5.48
N ALA A 36 -3.42 -35.05 -6.52
CA ALA A 36 -2.02 -34.65 -6.37
C ALA A 36 -1.85 -33.17 -6.05
N TYR A 37 -2.77 -32.31 -6.53
CA TYR A 37 -2.77 -30.88 -6.19
C TYR A 37 -3.14 -30.63 -4.73
N GLY A 38 -3.99 -31.46 -4.15
CA GLY A 38 -4.35 -31.39 -2.72
C GLY A 38 -3.22 -31.82 -1.77
N LEU A 39 -2.24 -32.61 -2.26
CA LEU A 39 -1.10 -33.07 -1.46
C LEU A 39 0.13 -32.13 -1.54
N LEU A 40 0.17 -31.21 -2.51
CA LEU A 40 1.24 -30.24 -2.72
C LEU A 40 0.91 -28.84 -2.21
N GLN A 41 -0.31 -28.63 -1.72
CA GLN A 41 -0.59 -27.40 -0.95
C GLN A 41 0.09 -27.55 0.41
N PRO A 42 0.96 -26.57 0.82
CA PRO A 42 1.38 -26.53 2.21
C PRO A 42 0.10 -26.50 3.03
N LYS A 43 0.00 -27.39 4.04
CA LYS A 43 -1.09 -27.35 5.01
C LYS A 43 -1.10 -25.94 5.58
N GLN A 44 -2.00 -25.09 5.06
CA GLN A 44 -2.34 -23.84 5.70
C GLN A 44 -2.76 -24.24 7.12
N ALA A 45 -1.96 -23.83 8.09
CA ALA A 45 -2.50 -23.60 9.41
C ALA A 45 -3.49 -22.44 9.21
N GLN A 46 -4.70 -22.79 8.84
CA GLN A 46 -5.85 -21.92 8.84
C GLN A 46 -6.03 -21.58 10.33
N LYS A 47 -5.32 -20.54 10.77
CA LYS A 47 -5.72 -19.84 11.97
C LYS A 47 -7.11 -19.33 11.62
N ASP A 48 -8.13 -19.98 12.19
CA ASP A 48 -9.50 -19.48 12.19
C ASP A 48 -9.49 -18.12 12.90
N LEU A 49 -9.08 -17.09 12.19
CA LEU A 49 -9.27 -15.72 12.58
C LEU A 49 -10.77 -15.50 12.41
N LEU A 50 -11.46 -15.52 13.53
CA LEU A 50 -12.86 -15.15 13.64
C LEU A 50 -12.98 -13.65 13.34
N LEU A 51 -12.87 -13.31 12.05
CA LEU A 51 -13.38 -12.03 11.55
C LEU A 51 -14.89 -12.11 11.79
N ASP A 52 -15.46 -11.15 12.49
CA ASP A 52 -16.90 -10.99 12.51
C ASP A 52 -17.35 -10.73 11.07
N PRO A 53 -17.96 -11.71 10.36
CA PRO A 53 -18.29 -11.56 8.95
C PRO A 53 -19.29 -10.44 8.72
N LEU A 54 -20.04 -10.03 9.74
CA LEU A 54 -21.07 -9.00 9.67
C LEU A 54 -20.48 -7.56 9.65
N ALA A 55 -19.25 -7.38 10.15
CA ALA A 55 -18.62 -6.05 10.18
C ALA A 55 -17.88 -5.66 8.89
N LEU A 56 -17.66 -6.60 7.96
CA LEU A 56 -16.79 -6.41 6.79
C LEU A 56 -17.47 -6.65 5.43
N GLU A 57 -18.79 -6.68 5.36
CA GLU A 57 -19.51 -6.72 4.07
C GLU A 57 -19.37 -5.38 3.33
N THR A 58 -18.18 -5.14 2.81
CA THR A 58 -17.93 -4.00 1.93
C THR A 58 -18.16 -4.43 0.49
N THR A 59 -19.04 -3.72 -0.21
CA THR A 59 -19.24 -3.90 -1.65
C THR A 59 -18.63 -2.74 -2.42
N ILE A 60 -18.05 -3.04 -3.57
CA ILE A 60 -17.63 -2.03 -4.55
C ILE A 60 -18.45 -2.26 -5.83
N GLN A 61 -19.19 -1.24 -6.25
CA GLN A 61 -20.10 -1.31 -7.41
C GLN A 61 -21.07 -2.51 -7.33
N GLY A 62 -21.60 -2.77 -6.12
CA GLY A 62 -22.55 -3.87 -5.87
C GLY A 62 -21.90 -5.27 -5.84
N GLN A 63 -20.58 -5.40 -5.94
CA GLN A 63 -19.88 -6.67 -5.82
C GLN A 63 -19.21 -6.78 -4.45
N PRO A 64 -19.42 -7.88 -3.71
CA PRO A 64 -18.78 -8.08 -2.41
C PRO A 64 -17.25 -8.17 -2.57
N LEU A 65 -16.52 -7.54 -1.65
CA LEU A 65 -15.09 -7.69 -1.55
C LEU A 65 -14.77 -9.00 -0.82
N VAL A 66 -13.86 -9.78 -1.39
CA VAL A 66 -13.31 -10.99 -0.76
C VAL A 66 -11.85 -10.72 -0.42
N ALA A 67 -11.50 -10.84 0.85
CA ALA A 67 -10.14 -10.61 1.32
C ALA A 67 -9.14 -11.56 0.63
N SER A 68 -7.98 -11.05 0.26
CA SER A 68 -6.84 -11.86 -0.21
C SER A 68 -6.27 -12.68 0.95
N ALA A 69 -5.78 -13.89 0.70
CA ALA A 69 -5.20 -14.72 1.75
C ALA A 69 -4.05 -14.00 2.49
N TYR A 70 -3.92 -14.26 3.78
CA TYR A 70 -2.90 -13.66 4.65
C TYR A 70 -1.49 -13.84 4.07
N ASP A 71 -1.14 -15.06 3.66
CA ASP A 71 0.18 -15.37 3.08
C ASP A 71 0.43 -14.60 1.76
N THR A 72 -0.62 -14.33 0.99
CA THR A 72 -0.53 -13.50 -0.22
C THR A 72 -0.18 -12.05 0.12
N ILE A 73 -0.83 -11.49 1.17
CA ILE A 73 -0.62 -10.11 1.60
C ILE A 73 0.77 -9.94 2.23
N THR A 74 1.20 -10.89 3.02
CA THR A 74 2.49 -10.83 3.73
C THR A 74 3.67 -11.27 2.88
N GLY A 75 3.43 -12.12 1.86
CA GLY A 75 4.48 -12.68 1.00
C GLY A 75 4.75 -11.91 -0.30
N TYR A 76 3.93 -10.90 -0.66
CA TYR A 76 4.06 -10.17 -1.93
C TYR A 76 4.01 -8.66 -1.70
N ASN A 77 5.17 -8.02 -1.54
CA ASN A 77 5.27 -6.63 -1.10
C ASN A 77 6.24 -5.82 -1.96
N ASN A 78 6.03 -4.50 -1.99
CA ASN A 78 7.03 -3.51 -2.40
C ASN A 78 7.48 -2.76 -1.15
N TYR A 79 8.73 -2.95 -0.75
CA TYR A 79 9.37 -2.20 0.33
C TYR A 79 10.85 -2.08 0.01
N TYR A 80 11.19 -1.03 -0.74
CA TYR A 80 12.49 -0.87 -1.41
C TYR A 80 13.66 -0.76 -0.43
N GLU A 81 13.41 -0.33 0.80
CA GLU A 81 14.37 -0.31 1.89
C GLU A 81 14.88 -1.71 2.26
N PHE A 82 14.11 -2.77 1.88
CA PHE A 82 14.48 -4.17 2.08
C PHE A 82 14.80 -4.93 0.79
N GLY A 83 14.63 -4.29 -0.37
CA GLY A 83 14.91 -4.88 -1.67
C GLY A 83 13.86 -4.56 -2.72
N THR A 84 14.18 -4.86 -3.99
CA THR A 84 13.33 -4.54 -5.15
C THR A 84 12.45 -5.70 -5.60
N GLY A 85 12.73 -6.93 -5.16
CA GLY A 85 11.89 -8.12 -5.38
C GLY A 85 10.66 -8.10 -4.47
N LYS A 86 9.62 -8.83 -4.85
CA LYS A 86 8.36 -8.87 -4.09
C LYS A 86 8.46 -9.70 -2.80
N GLU A 87 9.43 -10.61 -2.74
CA GLU A 87 9.70 -11.49 -1.60
C GLU A 87 10.81 -10.92 -0.69
N ASP A 88 11.62 -9.96 -1.20
CA ASP A 88 12.74 -9.38 -0.45
C ASP A 88 12.30 -8.75 0.88
N PRO A 89 11.14 -8.04 0.96
CA PRO A 89 10.70 -7.43 2.22
C PRO A 89 10.42 -8.41 3.36
N ALA A 90 10.25 -9.70 3.09
CA ALA A 90 10.12 -10.71 4.14
C ALA A 90 11.36 -10.79 5.07
N GLN A 91 12.51 -10.21 4.65
CA GLN A 91 13.70 -10.11 5.49
C GLN A 91 13.57 -9.05 6.59
N ALA A 92 12.58 -8.16 6.50
CA ALA A 92 12.36 -7.10 7.50
C ALA A 92 12.11 -7.66 8.91
N ASP A 93 11.54 -8.87 9.01
CA ASP A 93 11.32 -9.56 10.29
C ASP A 93 12.60 -9.78 11.10
N LYS A 94 13.76 -9.82 10.43
CA LYS A 94 15.06 -10.08 11.04
C LYS A 94 15.72 -8.83 11.60
N THR A 95 15.40 -7.65 11.07
CA THR A 95 16.18 -6.44 11.32
C THR A 95 15.35 -5.24 11.75
N LEU A 96 14.08 -5.11 11.32
CA LEU A 96 13.24 -3.97 11.64
C LEU A 96 12.69 -4.08 13.07
N ILE A 97 13.12 -3.17 13.94
CA ILE A 97 12.65 -3.08 15.32
C ILE A 97 11.37 -2.22 15.33
N THR A 98 10.25 -2.83 15.69
CA THR A 98 8.93 -2.19 15.70
C THR A 98 8.43 -1.81 17.09
N SER A 99 9.20 -2.12 18.14
CA SER A 99 8.90 -1.76 19.53
C SER A 99 10.20 -1.63 20.35
N PRO A 100 10.42 -0.51 21.08
CA PRO A 100 9.53 0.65 21.15
C PRO A 100 9.49 1.44 19.83
N TRP A 101 8.38 2.14 19.56
CA TRP A 101 8.25 2.99 18.38
C TRP A 101 7.43 4.23 18.68
N SER A 102 7.93 5.37 18.25
CA SER A 102 7.23 6.66 18.40
C SER A 102 7.07 7.36 17.05
N VAL A 103 6.03 8.16 16.95
CA VAL A 103 5.73 9.02 15.81
C VAL A 103 5.71 10.47 16.28
N GLU A 104 6.53 11.30 15.68
CA GLU A 104 6.46 12.75 15.83
C GLU A 104 5.29 13.29 14.99
N ILE A 105 4.35 14.01 15.60
CA ILE A 105 3.23 14.66 14.92
C ILE A 105 3.38 16.16 15.14
N GLY A 106 3.46 16.95 14.05
CA GLY A 106 3.75 18.37 14.19
C GLY A 106 3.75 19.10 12.85
N GLY A 107 4.74 19.97 12.66
CA GLY A 107 4.86 20.85 11.50
C GLY A 107 4.26 22.25 11.76
N GLU A 108 4.48 23.18 10.83
CA GLU A 108 4.03 24.59 10.95
C GLU A 108 2.50 24.75 10.95
N GLY A 109 1.78 23.74 10.46
CA GLY A 109 0.33 23.65 10.45
C GLY A 109 -0.29 23.06 11.72
N ALA A 110 0.50 22.66 12.73
CA ALA A 110 0.04 22.03 13.97
C ALA A 110 0.25 22.96 15.17
N ASP A 111 -0.82 23.32 15.87
CA ASP A 111 -0.72 24.13 17.09
C ASP A 111 -0.40 23.29 18.34
N LYS A 112 -0.59 21.97 18.27
CA LYS A 112 -0.29 21.01 19.34
C LYS A 112 0.62 19.89 18.84
N PRO A 113 1.91 20.17 18.58
CA PRO A 113 2.85 19.13 18.21
C PRO A 113 3.17 18.21 19.39
N GLY A 114 3.50 16.94 19.11
CA GLY A 114 3.85 15.96 20.14
C GLY A 114 4.61 14.77 19.56
N ILE A 115 5.15 13.95 20.46
CA ILE A 115 5.74 12.64 20.15
C ILE A 115 4.89 11.62 20.89
N TYR A 116 4.34 10.68 20.13
CA TYR A 116 3.40 9.67 20.62
C TYR A 116 3.99 8.28 20.39
N ASP A 117 3.97 7.42 21.39
CA ASP A 117 4.23 6.02 21.13
C ASP A 117 3.00 5.33 20.48
N ILE A 118 3.21 4.16 19.90
CA ILE A 118 2.12 3.45 19.20
C ILE A 118 1.02 2.99 20.16
N ALA A 119 1.37 2.65 21.41
CA ALA A 119 0.40 2.25 22.42
C ALA A 119 -0.48 3.44 22.84
N GLU A 120 0.11 4.62 22.98
CA GLU A 120 -0.59 5.88 23.27
C GLU A 120 -1.57 6.23 22.14
N LEU A 121 -1.09 6.26 20.87
CA LEU A 121 -1.97 6.51 19.72
C LEU A 121 -3.16 5.54 19.65
N LYS A 122 -2.91 4.26 19.92
CA LYS A 122 -3.96 3.23 19.95
C LYS A 122 -4.88 3.35 21.16
N GLY A 123 -4.42 3.94 22.25
CA GLY A 123 -5.22 4.17 23.46
C GLY A 123 -6.12 5.41 23.35
N GLU A 124 -5.67 6.42 22.62
CA GLU A 124 -6.40 7.69 22.46
C GLU A 124 -7.42 7.66 21.32
N HIS A 125 -7.27 6.76 20.35
CA HIS A 125 -8.09 6.71 19.13
C HIS A 125 -8.72 5.33 18.93
N ALA A 126 -9.95 5.32 18.40
CA ALA A 126 -10.63 4.09 18.03
C ALA A 126 -9.91 3.37 16.88
N ILE A 127 -9.67 2.08 17.05
CA ILE A 127 -9.20 1.20 15.97
C ILE A 127 -10.42 0.66 15.24
N GLU A 128 -10.48 0.90 13.95
CA GLU A 128 -11.54 0.42 13.07
C GLU A 128 -11.03 -0.66 12.12
N ASN A 129 -11.95 -1.53 11.70
CA ASN A 129 -11.66 -2.60 10.74
C ASN A 129 -12.25 -2.22 9.39
N HIS A 130 -11.41 -2.21 8.34
CA HIS A 130 -11.80 -1.83 7.00
C HIS A 130 -11.32 -2.83 5.96
N LEU A 131 -12.23 -3.35 5.15
CA LEU A 131 -11.88 -4.19 4.02
C LEU A 131 -11.72 -3.33 2.77
N TYR A 132 -10.48 -3.07 2.36
CA TYR A 132 -10.18 -2.20 1.24
C TYR A 132 -9.50 -2.90 0.08
N ARG A 133 -9.85 -2.47 -1.13
CA ARG A 133 -9.03 -2.75 -2.31
C ARG A 133 -7.71 -1.99 -2.19
N PHE A 134 -6.65 -2.67 -2.56
CA PHE A 134 -5.31 -2.11 -2.74
C PHE A 134 -4.92 -2.22 -4.21
N ARG A 135 -4.37 -1.18 -4.81
CA ARG A 135 -3.92 -1.16 -6.19
C ARG A 135 -2.51 -0.59 -6.29
N CYS A 136 -1.57 -1.41 -6.76
CA CYS A 136 -0.22 -0.95 -7.06
C CYS A 136 -0.15 -0.29 -8.45
N VAL A 137 0.70 0.72 -8.61
CA VAL A 137 0.99 1.33 -9.91
C VAL A 137 1.51 0.30 -10.92
N GLU A 138 2.13 -0.79 -10.48
CA GLU A 138 2.60 -1.92 -11.31
C GLU A 138 1.47 -2.82 -11.84
N ALA A 139 0.22 -2.37 -11.80
CA ALA A 139 -0.95 -3.06 -12.34
C ALA A 139 -1.26 -4.42 -11.69
N TRP A 140 -1.06 -4.53 -10.39
CA TRP A 140 -1.55 -5.64 -9.57
C TRP A 140 -2.35 -5.12 -8.36
N SER A 141 -3.17 -5.97 -7.78
CA SER A 141 -4.09 -5.60 -6.69
C SER A 141 -4.31 -6.73 -5.71
N MET A 142 -4.81 -6.34 -4.53
CA MET A 142 -5.27 -7.21 -3.45
C MET A 142 -6.51 -6.61 -2.82
N VAL A 143 -7.19 -7.37 -1.96
CA VAL A 143 -8.19 -6.86 -1.01
C VAL A 143 -7.67 -7.15 0.39
N ILE A 144 -7.49 -6.12 1.19
CA ILE A 144 -6.78 -6.22 2.46
C ILE A 144 -7.68 -5.76 3.61
N PRO A 145 -7.88 -6.61 4.65
CA PRO A 145 -8.58 -6.23 5.87
C PRO A 145 -7.62 -5.49 6.80
N TRP A 146 -7.72 -4.17 6.79
CA TRP A 146 -6.90 -3.28 7.60
C TRP A 146 -7.53 -3.03 8.97
N ASN A 147 -6.68 -2.96 10.00
CA ASN A 147 -7.02 -2.44 11.32
C ASN A 147 -6.26 -1.13 11.51
N GLY A 148 -6.95 -0.03 11.80
CA GLY A 148 -6.28 1.25 11.87
C GLY A 148 -7.11 2.37 12.49
N ILE A 149 -6.45 3.49 12.69
CA ILE A 149 -7.01 4.74 13.23
C ILE A 149 -7.33 5.64 12.03
N LYS A 150 -8.46 6.33 12.02
CA LYS A 150 -8.71 7.38 11.03
C LYS A 150 -7.65 8.47 11.15
N LEU A 151 -6.94 8.75 10.05
CA LEU A 151 -5.92 9.80 10.06
C LEU A 151 -6.50 11.16 10.48
N ALA A 152 -7.75 11.43 10.11
CA ALA A 152 -8.44 12.65 10.51
C ALA A 152 -8.49 12.88 12.02
N GLU A 153 -8.63 11.82 12.83
CA GLU A 153 -8.69 11.95 14.28
C GLU A 153 -7.32 12.35 14.86
N VAL A 154 -6.25 11.75 14.31
CA VAL A 154 -4.87 12.11 14.70
C VAL A 154 -4.53 13.54 14.30
N ILE A 155 -4.95 13.98 13.11
CA ILE A 155 -4.76 15.36 12.66
C ILE A 155 -5.53 16.34 13.56
N LYS A 156 -6.77 16.04 13.95
CA LYS A 156 -7.56 16.88 14.85
C LYS A 156 -6.87 17.05 16.22
N SER A 157 -6.28 15.99 16.75
CA SER A 157 -5.53 16.06 18.03
C SER A 157 -4.34 17.00 17.96
N ALA A 158 -3.69 17.11 16.79
CA ALA A 158 -2.59 18.06 16.54
C ALA A 158 -3.07 19.53 16.41
N ALA A 159 -4.38 19.80 16.47
CA ALA A 159 -5.01 21.11 16.32
C ALA A 159 -4.52 21.87 15.07
N PRO A 160 -4.98 21.45 13.86
CA PRO A 160 -4.53 22.05 12.61
C PRO A 160 -4.91 23.53 12.53
N ASN A 161 -3.98 24.38 12.10
CA ASN A 161 -4.17 25.81 11.87
C ASN A 161 -4.29 26.13 10.36
N SER A 162 -4.35 27.42 10.00
CA SER A 162 -4.53 27.86 8.62
C SER A 162 -3.40 27.46 7.64
N LYS A 163 -2.22 27.07 8.16
CA LYS A 163 -1.09 26.57 7.37
C LYS A 163 -1.15 25.08 7.07
N ALA A 164 -2.07 24.33 7.69
CA ALA A 164 -2.28 22.92 7.41
C ALA A 164 -2.96 22.73 6.04
N LYS A 165 -2.19 22.83 4.96
CA LYS A 165 -2.66 22.61 3.58
C LYS A 165 -2.38 21.20 3.09
N PHE A 166 -1.29 20.60 3.58
CA PHE A 166 -0.83 19.27 3.22
C PHE A 166 -0.37 18.52 4.47
N VAL A 167 -0.32 17.21 4.35
CA VAL A 167 0.25 16.31 5.35
C VAL A 167 1.43 15.59 4.72
N ARG A 168 2.60 15.66 5.36
CA ARG A 168 3.83 14.98 4.97
C ARG A 168 4.09 13.81 5.90
N PHE A 169 4.43 12.67 5.33
CA PHE A 169 4.80 11.45 6.04
C PHE A 169 6.26 11.12 5.76
N THR A 170 7.01 10.79 6.81
CA THR A 170 8.41 10.37 6.70
C THR A 170 8.57 8.98 7.29
N THR A 171 9.17 8.07 6.51
CA THR A 171 9.50 6.69 6.88
C THR A 171 10.83 6.64 7.62
N LEU A 172 11.02 5.65 8.49
CA LEU A 172 12.32 5.34 9.08
C LEU A 172 13.39 5.20 7.98
N ASN A 173 14.56 5.76 8.22
CA ASN A 173 15.72 5.66 7.34
C ASN A 173 16.96 5.29 8.16
N ASP A 174 17.10 4.02 8.49
CA ASP A 174 18.16 3.49 9.33
C ASP A 174 18.86 2.30 8.64
N ALA A 175 20.09 2.51 8.20
CA ALA A 175 20.89 1.50 7.49
C ALA A 175 21.24 0.27 8.36
N GLN A 176 21.10 0.35 9.68
CA GLN A 176 21.32 -0.80 10.57
C GLN A 176 20.11 -1.75 10.54
N GLN A 177 18.91 -1.21 10.28
CA GLN A 177 17.65 -1.95 10.27
C GLN A 177 17.13 -2.23 8.85
N MET A 178 17.46 -1.36 7.89
CA MET A 178 16.96 -1.39 6.51
C MET A 178 18.15 -1.44 5.54
N PRO A 179 18.46 -2.61 4.94
CA PRO A 179 19.66 -2.80 4.12
C PRO A 179 19.83 -1.81 2.96
N ASN A 180 18.72 -1.32 2.40
CA ASN A 180 18.72 -0.34 1.33
C ASN A 180 18.19 1.03 1.80
N ALA A 181 18.33 1.37 3.08
CA ALA A 181 17.99 2.70 3.57
C ALA A 181 18.69 3.77 2.74
N GLY A 182 17.95 4.84 2.42
CA GLY A 182 18.48 5.91 1.59
C GLY A 182 18.57 5.59 0.08
N TRP A 183 17.98 4.50 -0.41
CA TRP A 183 17.97 4.11 -1.82
C TRP A 183 17.53 5.25 -2.77
N ALA A 184 16.71 6.16 -2.27
CA ALA A 184 16.20 7.31 -3.00
C ALA A 184 16.92 8.63 -2.66
N GLY A 185 18.07 8.58 -1.98
CA GLY A 185 18.83 9.76 -1.56
C GLY A 185 18.45 10.30 -0.18
N GLY A 186 17.62 9.57 0.58
CA GLY A 186 17.15 9.95 1.93
C GLY A 186 16.00 9.05 2.40
N PRO A 187 15.27 9.47 3.46
CA PRO A 187 14.08 8.74 3.90
C PRO A 187 13.01 8.74 2.83
N TYR A 188 12.19 7.70 2.83
CA TYR A 188 10.98 7.69 2.01
C TYR A 188 9.99 8.75 2.53
N VAL A 189 9.54 9.61 1.64
CA VAL A 189 8.59 10.69 1.95
C VAL A 189 7.37 10.57 1.06
N GLU A 190 6.20 10.71 1.66
CA GLU A 190 4.93 10.83 0.97
C GLU A 190 4.10 12.02 1.48
N GLY A 191 3.08 12.39 0.70
CA GLY A 191 2.22 13.51 1.05
C GLY A 191 0.78 13.33 0.57
N LEU A 192 -0.12 13.97 1.28
CA LEU A 192 -1.53 14.14 0.95
C LEU A 192 -1.91 15.61 1.04
N THR A 193 -2.97 16.01 0.32
CA THR A 193 -3.65 17.26 0.66
C THR A 193 -4.37 17.10 2.01
N ILE A 194 -4.69 18.21 2.68
CA ILE A 194 -5.43 18.14 3.94
C ILE A 194 -6.80 17.49 3.76
N ASP A 195 -7.49 17.74 2.64
CA ASP A 195 -8.79 17.14 2.34
C ASP A 195 -8.69 15.62 2.16
N GLU A 196 -7.65 15.13 1.48
CA GLU A 196 -7.36 13.70 1.35
C GLU A 196 -7.03 13.05 2.70
N ALA A 197 -6.26 13.74 3.54
CA ALA A 197 -5.89 13.24 4.86
C ALA A 197 -7.09 13.23 5.84
N MET A 198 -8.01 14.18 5.68
CA MET A 198 -9.24 14.26 6.48
C MET A 198 -10.37 13.37 5.97
N ASN A 199 -10.21 12.74 4.80
CA ASN A 199 -11.23 11.84 4.25
C ASN A 199 -11.42 10.61 5.15
N PRO A 200 -12.66 10.19 5.43
CA PRO A 200 -12.95 9.04 6.32
C PRO A 200 -12.31 7.71 5.91
N LEU A 201 -11.95 7.54 4.63
CA LEU A 201 -11.28 6.34 4.12
C LEU A 201 -9.77 6.32 4.40
N THR A 202 -9.18 7.44 4.78
CA THR A 202 -7.73 7.51 5.03
C THR A 202 -7.40 7.00 6.43
N LEU A 203 -6.56 5.97 6.51
CA LEU A 203 -6.18 5.31 7.76
C LEU A 203 -4.69 5.40 8.05
N LEU A 204 -4.35 5.45 9.33
CA LEU A 204 -3.08 4.98 9.87
C LEU A 204 -3.29 3.55 10.34
N SER A 205 -2.88 2.58 9.52
CA SER A 205 -3.04 1.17 9.85
C SER A 205 -1.93 0.68 10.78
N THR A 206 -2.34 -0.07 11.81
CA THR A 206 -1.47 -0.73 12.78
C THR A 206 -1.63 -2.25 12.75
N GLY A 207 -2.51 -2.78 11.89
CA GLY A 207 -2.79 -4.21 11.80
C GLY A 207 -3.45 -4.61 10.48
N ILE A 208 -3.45 -5.92 10.25
CA ILE A 208 -4.22 -6.62 9.21
C ILE A 208 -4.78 -7.90 9.82
N TYR A 209 -6.00 -8.30 9.44
CA TYR A 209 -6.64 -9.51 9.96
C TYR A 209 -6.68 -9.58 11.49
N ASP A 210 -6.93 -8.46 12.16
CA ASP A 210 -6.93 -8.32 13.63
C ASP A 210 -5.62 -8.76 14.31
N GLN A 211 -4.52 -8.78 13.55
CA GLN A 211 -3.17 -8.98 14.03
C GLN A 211 -2.33 -7.72 13.83
N PRO A 212 -1.29 -7.50 14.63
CA PRO A 212 -0.31 -6.43 14.35
C PRO A 212 0.24 -6.56 12.94
N LEU A 213 0.62 -5.43 12.33
CA LEU A 213 1.31 -5.44 11.04
C LEU A 213 2.60 -6.26 11.14
N GLU A 214 2.82 -7.09 10.11
CA GLU A 214 4.14 -7.68 9.88
C GLU A 214 5.13 -6.61 9.39
N GLN A 215 6.41 -6.80 9.67
CA GLN A 215 7.46 -5.85 9.31
C GLN A 215 7.45 -5.52 7.80
N GLN A 216 7.36 -6.54 6.96
CA GLN A 216 7.29 -6.39 5.50
C GLN A 216 6.04 -5.65 5.01
N ASN A 217 5.00 -5.60 5.80
CA ASN A 217 3.78 -4.85 5.51
C ASN A 217 3.86 -3.38 5.96
N GLY A 218 4.98 -2.96 6.55
CA GLY A 218 5.22 -1.58 6.96
C GLY A 218 4.92 -1.29 8.42
N ALA A 219 5.10 -2.31 9.30
CA ALA A 219 4.97 -2.17 10.75
C ALA A 219 5.85 -1.04 11.31
N PRO A 220 5.50 -0.51 12.51
CA PRO A 220 4.30 -0.80 13.29
C PRO A 220 3.09 0.06 12.89
N ILE A 221 3.29 1.06 12.01
CA ILE A 221 2.26 1.97 11.54
C ILE A 221 2.52 2.42 10.11
N ARG A 222 1.48 2.44 9.30
CA ARG A 222 1.55 2.83 7.90
C ARG A 222 0.33 3.60 7.45
N LEU A 223 0.49 4.37 6.36
CA LEU A 223 -0.61 5.04 5.69
C LEU A 223 -1.38 4.07 4.77
N VAL A 224 -2.71 4.21 4.71
CA VAL A 224 -3.60 3.53 3.76
C VAL A 224 -4.57 4.55 3.16
N VAL A 225 -4.61 4.62 1.81
CA VAL A 225 -5.45 5.57 1.04
C VAL A 225 -6.07 4.83 -0.15
N PRO A 226 -7.19 4.12 0.01
CA PRO A 226 -7.63 3.04 -0.88
C PRO A 226 -7.88 3.44 -2.34
N TRP A 227 -8.11 4.71 -2.64
CA TRP A 227 -8.32 5.21 -4.01
C TRP A 227 -7.05 5.63 -4.75
N LYS A 228 -5.88 5.62 -4.06
CA LYS A 228 -4.58 5.97 -4.62
C LYS A 228 -3.72 4.74 -4.91
N TYR A 229 -2.74 4.91 -5.79
CA TYR A 229 -1.74 3.87 -6.00
C TYR A 229 -0.91 3.61 -4.74
N GLY A 230 -0.54 2.34 -4.53
CA GLY A 230 0.08 1.85 -3.30
C GLY A 230 1.41 2.48 -2.91
N PHE A 231 2.12 3.14 -3.84
CA PHE A 231 3.33 3.87 -3.47
C PHE A 231 3.04 5.10 -2.58
N LYS A 232 1.82 5.61 -2.57
CA LYS A 232 1.38 6.67 -1.65
C LYS A 232 1.31 6.21 -0.18
N TYR A 233 1.32 4.92 0.07
CA TYR A 233 1.11 4.34 1.40
C TYR A 233 2.44 4.24 2.15
N ALA A 234 2.93 5.36 2.70
CA ALA A 234 4.15 5.40 3.52
C ALA A 234 4.11 4.32 4.61
N LYS A 235 5.23 3.62 4.80
CA LYS A 235 5.39 2.50 5.73
C LYS A 235 6.32 2.89 6.87
N SER A 236 6.21 2.21 8.02
CA SER A 236 7.11 2.41 9.17
C SER A 236 7.32 3.91 9.46
N ILE A 237 6.20 4.63 9.61
CA ILE A 237 6.16 6.08 9.75
C ILE A 237 6.77 6.48 11.08
N ILE A 238 7.70 7.45 11.04
CA ILE A 238 8.29 8.07 12.23
C ILE A 238 7.87 9.53 12.41
N LYS A 239 7.33 10.16 11.33
CA LYS A 239 6.94 11.57 11.41
C LYS A 239 5.74 11.87 10.51
N ILE A 240 4.81 12.68 11.03
CA ILE A 240 3.63 13.23 10.34
C ILE A 240 3.66 14.74 10.55
N GLU A 241 3.74 15.50 9.47
CA GLU A 241 3.86 16.96 9.52
C GLU A 241 2.70 17.63 8.78
N LEU A 242 2.03 18.57 9.44
CA LEU A 242 1.07 19.47 8.80
C LEU A 242 1.84 20.65 8.23
N VAL A 243 1.79 20.83 6.90
CA VAL A 243 2.64 21.80 6.21
C VAL A 243 1.84 22.66 5.24
N GLU A 244 2.35 23.87 4.95
CA GLU A 244 1.71 24.80 4.02
C GLU A 244 2.06 24.50 2.56
N GLN A 245 3.28 24.04 2.31
CA GLN A 245 3.79 23.77 0.97
C GLN A 245 3.58 22.32 0.57
N VAL A 246 3.37 22.08 -0.74
CA VAL A 246 3.29 20.72 -1.30
C VAL A 246 4.54 19.93 -0.96
N PRO A 247 4.44 18.79 -0.26
CA PRO A 247 5.60 17.94 0.02
C PRO A 247 6.22 17.39 -1.25
N GLN A 248 7.54 17.46 -1.33
CA GLN A 248 8.28 16.75 -2.37
C GLN A 248 8.34 15.27 -2.01
N THR A 249 7.57 14.44 -2.72
CA THR A 249 7.49 13.02 -2.44
C THR A 249 8.61 12.24 -3.13
N THR A 250 8.99 11.09 -2.56
CA THR A 250 10.15 10.30 -3.02
C THR A 250 10.04 9.92 -4.49
N TRP A 251 8.93 9.31 -4.91
CA TRP A 251 8.79 8.86 -6.30
C TRP A 251 8.67 10.03 -7.28
N TRP A 252 8.02 11.14 -6.89
CA TRP A 252 7.98 12.35 -7.71
C TRP A 252 9.40 12.92 -7.98
N LEU A 253 10.25 12.95 -6.96
CA LEU A 253 11.65 13.35 -7.12
C LEU A 253 12.46 12.38 -7.99
N GLN A 254 12.16 11.08 -7.96
CA GLN A 254 12.85 10.08 -8.77
C GLN A 254 12.47 10.21 -10.25
N ASN A 255 11.18 10.39 -10.59
CA ASN A 255 10.74 10.51 -11.95
C ASN A 255 9.36 11.19 -12.07
N GLN A 256 9.33 12.50 -12.27
CA GLN A 256 8.09 13.29 -12.40
C GLN A 256 7.23 12.93 -13.62
N ARG A 257 7.79 12.20 -14.60
CA ARG A 257 7.03 11.74 -15.77
C ARG A 257 6.22 10.49 -15.50
N GLU A 258 6.57 9.75 -14.45
CA GLU A 258 5.96 8.47 -14.09
C GLU A 258 5.14 8.54 -12.79
N TYR A 259 5.51 9.45 -11.88
CA TYR A 259 4.94 9.53 -10.54
C TYR A 259 4.64 10.98 -10.16
N GLY A 260 3.38 11.28 -9.91
CA GLY A 260 2.93 12.59 -9.46
C GLY A 260 2.53 12.60 -7.99
N PHE A 261 2.17 13.77 -7.51
CA PHE A 261 1.78 13.96 -6.11
C PHE A 261 0.47 13.27 -5.78
N TYR A 262 -0.56 13.42 -6.60
CA TYR A 262 -1.89 12.87 -6.29
C TYR A 262 -1.96 11.36 -6.45
N ALA A 263 -1.47 10.82 -7.56
CA ALA A 263 -1.39 9.38 -7.83
C ALA A 263 -2.70 8.60 -7.59
N ASN A 264 -3.82 9.16 -7.99
CA ASN A 264 -5.11 8.49 -7.92
C ASN A 264 -5.19 7.37 -8.97
N VAL A 265 -5.83 6.25 -8.63
CA VAL A 265 -6.01 5.14 -9.57
C VAL A 265 -6.94 5.55 -10.71
N ASN A 266 -6.42 5.53 -11.95
CA ASN A 266 -7.20 5.83 -13.13
C ASN A 266 -6.85 4.89 -14.31
N PRO A 267 -7.81 4.08 -14.81
CA PRO A 267 -7.60 3.18 -15.94
C PRO A 267 -7.42 3.89 -17.29
N ARG A 268 -7.72 5.19 -17.39
CA ARG A 268 -7.64 5.99 -18.63
C ARG A 268 -6.24 6.57 -18.87
N PHE A 269 -5.40 6.63 -17.83
CA PHE A 269 -4.04 7.16 -17.92
C PHE A 269 -3.03 6.05 -17.68
N ASP A 270 -2.39 5.62 -18.74
CA ASP A 270 -1.37 4.57 -18.68
C ASP A 270 -0.07 5.11 -18.07
N HIS A 271 0.60 4.26 -17.30
CA HIS A 271 1.99 4.48 -16.93
C HIS A 271 2.84 4.47 -18.22
N PRO A 272 3.91 5.29 -18.35
CA PRO A 272 4.72 5.33 -19.58
C PRO A 272 5.26 3.97 -20.05
N ARG A 273 5.34 2.98 -19.15
CA ARG A 273 5.92 1.67 -19.44
C ARG A 273 4.88 0.52 -19.53
N TRP A 274 3.65 0.72 -19.07
CA TRP A 274 2.58 -0.30 -19.09
C TRP A 274 1.19 0.33 -18.99
N SER A 275 0.19 -0.46 -19.40
CA SER A 275 -1.22 -0.04 -19.31
C SER A 275 -1.77 -0.17 -17.90
N GLN A 276 -2.59 0.82 -17.52
CA GLN A 276 -3.36 0.83 -16.28
C GLN A 276 -4.80 0.36 -16.45
N ALA A 277 -5.22 0.04 -17.67
CA ALA A 277 -6.61 -0.33 -17.97
C ALA A 277 -7.06 -1.61 -17.26
N THR A 278 -6.12 -2.52 -16.94
CA THR A 278 -6.41 -3.78 -16.26
C THR A 278 -5.44 -4.05 -15.12
N GLU A 279 -5.85 -4.89 -14.18
CA GLU A 279 -5.06 -5.29 -13.03
C GLU A 279 -5.03 -6.81 -12.85
N ARG A 280 -3.93 -7.32 -12.31
CA ARG A 280 -3.79 -8.71 -11.89
C ARG A 280 -4.08 -8.79 -10.39
N VAL A 281 -5.13 -9.47 -9.99
CA VAL A 281 -5.37 -9.78 -8.57
C VAL A 281 -4.41 -10.89 -8.15
N ILE A 282 -3.56 -10.61 -7.15
CA ILE A 282 -2.57 -11.59 -6.69
C ILE A 282 -3.30 -12.79 -6.08
N GLY A 283 -2.86 -14.00 -6.44
CA GLY A 283 -3.51 -15.25 -6.04
C GLY A 283 -4.69 -15.67 -6.94
N GLN A 284 -5.06 -14.88 -7.96
CA GLN A 284 -6.12 -15.21 -8.91
C GLN A 284 -5.59 -15.33 -10.34
N LEU A 285 -6.28 -16.15 -11.16
CA LEU A 285 -5.97 -16.26 -12.58
C LEU A 285 -6.58 -15.09 -13.38
N GLY A 286 -5.87 -14.65 -14.41
CA GLY A 286 -6.33 -13.63 -15.35
C GLY A 286 -6.12 -12.20 -14.85
N ARG A 287 -6.80 -11.28 -15.51
CA ARG A 287 -6.80 -9.85 -15.22
C ARG A 287 -8.23 -9.34 -15.16
N LYS A 288 -8.46 -8.29 -14.37
CA LYS A 288 -9.74 -7.60 -14.25
C LYS A 288 -9.59 -6.14 -14.74
N PRO A 289 -10.67 -5.50 -15.22
CA PRO A 289 -10.66 -4.06 -15.46
C PRO A 289 -10.29 -3.29 -14.17
N THR A 290 -9.42 -2.30 -14.31
CA THR A 290 -9.13 -1.36 -13.21
C THR A 290 -10.29 -0.39 -13.05
N LEU A 291 -10.69 -0.14 -11.81
CA LEU A 291 -11.75 0.81 -11.49
C LEU A 291 -11.17 2.21 -11.23
N LEU A 292 -11.85 3.23 -11.74
CA LEU A 292 -11.51 4.62 -11.44
C LEU A 292 -11.56 4.85 -9.91
N TYR A 293 -10.54 5.54 -9.36
CA TYR A 293 -10.35 5.70 -7.91
C TYR A 293 -10.37 4.35 -7.17
N ASN A 294 -9.92 3.27 -7.84
CA ASN A 294 -9.95 1.91 -7.30
C ASN A 294 -11.35 1.45 -6.85
N GLY A 295 -12.41 2.10 -7.36
CA GLY A 295 -13.82 1.83 -7.03
C GLY A 295 -14.42 2.76 -5.97
N TYR A 296 -13.66 3.67 -5.38
CA TYR A 296 -14.10 4.59 -4.32
C TYR A 296 -14.55 5.97 -4.84
N GLY A 297 -14.97 6.03 -6.10
CA GLY A 297 -15.34 7.32 -6.74
C GLY A 297 -16.47 8.06 -6.05
N ALA A 298 -17.45 7.37 -5.47
CA ALA A 298 -18.57 8.00 -4.76
C ALA A 298 -18.09 8.81 -3.55
N GLU A 299 -17.05 8.32 -2.86
CA GLU A 299 -16.52 8.90 -1.63
C GLU A 299 -15.47 9.98 -1.87
N VAL A 300 -14.81 10.00 -3.05
CA VAL A 300 -13.60 10.81 -3.25
C VAL A 300 -13.60 11.71 -4.48
N ALA A 301 -14.44 11.45 -5.49
CA ALA A 301 -14.39 12.19 -6.76
C ALA A 301 -14.64 13.70 -6.60
N HIS A 302 -15.40 14.12 -5.58
CA HIS A 302 -15.67 15.53 -5.30
C HIS A 302 -14.41 16.35 -4.96
N MET A 303 -13.34 15.70 -4.48
CA MET A 303 -12.04 16.35 -4.22
C MET A 303 -11.27 16.65 -5.52
N TYR A 304 -11.69 16.09 -6.65
CA TYR A 304 -11.00 16.15 -7.94
C TYR A 304 -11.99 16.59 -9.03
N PRO A 305 -12.31 17.90 -9.11
CA PRO A 305 -13.40 18.38 -9.94
C PRO A 305 -13.17 18.24 -11.45
N ASP A 306 -11.91 18.08 -11.86
CA ASP A 306 -11.51 17.88 -13.26
C ASP A 306 -10.97 16.47 -13.47
N LEU A 307 -11.86 15.55 -13.84
CA LEU A 307 -11.52 14.13 -14.03
C LEU A 307 -10.56 13.87 -15.21
N ASP A 308 -10.46 14.78 -16.15
CA ASP A 308 -9.57 14.66 -17.30
C ASP A 308 -8.20 15.34 -17.07
N ASN A 309 -8.02 15.96 -15.90
CA ASN A 309 -6.76 16.54 -15.51
C ASN A 309 -5.76 15.44 -15.12
N ARG A 310 -4.77 15.22 -16.00
CA ARG A 310 -3.70 14.25 -15.80
C ARG A 310 -2.96 14.44 -14.47
N LEU A 311 -2.89 15.68 -13.96
CA LEU A 311 -2.25 15.99 -12.69
C LEU A 311 -2.78 15.17 -11.51
N TYR A 312 -4.08 14.84 -11.51
CA TYR A 312 -4.67 14.07 -10.40
C TYR A 312 -4.37 12.57 -10.42
N PHE A 313 -3.74 12.07 -11.50
CA PHE A 313 -3.52 10.64 -11.73
C PHE A 313 -2.03 10.28 -11.89
N TYR A 314 -1.19 11.28 -11.79
CA TYR A 314 0.26 11.13 -11.77
C TYR A 314 0.83 11.69 -10.49
#